data_9880dc2feea2fe2af83911ecae6b831b
#
_entry.id   9880dc2feea2fe2af83911ecae6b831b
#
_cell.length_a   1.000
_cell.length_b   1.000
_cell.length_c   1.000
_cell.angle_alpha   90.00
_cell.angle_beta   90.00
_cell.angle_gamma   90.00
#
_symmetry.space_group_name_H-M   'P 1'
#
loop_
_entity.id
_entity.type
_entity.pdbx_description
1 polymer ?
#
loop_
_entity_poly.entity_id
_entity_poly.type
_entity_poly.pdbx_seq_one_letter_code
_entity_poly.pdbx_strand_id
1 'polypeptide(L)'
;MTNWQFETQQIHAGQEPDAATNSRAVPIYQTTSFTFNNTDHAANLFALAEMGNIYTRIMNPTQGVFEARVSALEGGTETAVGIPGALALASGQAAETLGILTILESGDHMVSGASLYGGTYNLFHYTLPKLGIEVTFVEDPDDLEQWQAAVRDNTKL
;
A
#
# COMPACT_ATOMS: atom_id res chain seq x y z
N MET A 1 21.03 -4.86 -1.24
CA MET A 1 20.36 -3.96 -2.20
C MET A 1 21.23 -3.88 -3.44
N THR A 2 20.68 -4.16 -4.61
CA THR A 2 21.39 -4.02 -5.88
C THR A 2 21.63 -2.53 -6.13
N ASN A 3 22.87 -2.16 -6.50
CA ASN A 3 23.24 -0.77 -6.76
C ASN A 3 22.78 -0.33 -8.18
N TRP A 4 21.51 -0.64 -8.50
CA TRP A 4 20.92 -0.32 -9.81
C TRP A 4 20.51 1.15 -9.89
N GLN A 5 20.70 1.75 -11.07
CA GLN A 5 20.15 3.06 -11.37
C GLN A 5 18.62 2.98 -11.51
N PHE A 6 17.95 4.12 -11.37
CA PHE A 6 16.47 4.19 -11.38
C PHE A 6 15.85 3.52 -12.61
N GLU A 7 16.41 3.74 -13.80
CA GLU A 7 15.92 3.14 -15.05
C GLU A 7 16.04 1.61 -15.06
N THR A 8 17.10 1.07 -14.45
CA THR A 8 17.28 -0.38 -14.32
C THR A 8 16.30 -0.95 -13.30
N GLN A 9 16.03 -0.23 -12.22
CA GLN A 9 15.03 -0.63 -11.21
C GLN A 9 13.62 -0.71 -11.81
N GLN A 10 13.24 0.25 -12.67
CA GLN A 10 11.92 0.24 -13.35
C GLN A 10 11.65 -1.07 -14.10
N ILE A 11 12.68 -1.74 -14.59
CA ILE A 11 12.56 -2.96 -15.40
C ILE A 11 12.75 -4.22 -14.56
N HIS A 12 13.68 -4.21 -13.60
CA HIS A 12 14.18 -5.42 -12.97
C HIS A 12 13.88 -5.56 -11.47
N ALA A 13 13.57 -4.47 -10.75
CA ALA A 13 13.34 -4.56 -9.31
C ALA A 13 12.12 -5.45 -9.00
N GLY A 14 12.24 -6.23 -7.92
CA GLY A 14 11.18 -7.12 -7.43
C GLY A 14 10.91 -8.35 -8.30
N GLN A 15 11.75 -8.62 -9.32
CA GLN A 15 11.54 -9.73 -10.24
C GLN A 15 12.79 -10.58 -10.41
N GLU A 16 12.59 -11.90 -10.30
CA GLU A 16 13.55 -12.90 -10.75
C GLU A 16 12.91 -13.77 -11.85
N PRO A 17 13.72 -14.45 -12.70
CA PRO A 17 13.19 -15.42 -13.63
C PRO A 17 12.40 -16.51 -12.91
N ASP A 18 11.25 -16.92 -13.47
CA ASP A 18 10.42 -17.99 -12.87
C ASP A 18 11.21 -19.29 -12.71
N ALA A 19 11.28 -19.81 -11.48
CA ALA A 19 12.10 -20.98 -11.16
C ALA A 19 11.62 -22.27 -11.85
N ALA A 20 10.34 -22.35 -12.21
CA ALA A 20 9.77 -23.55 -12.85
C ALA A 20 10.02 -23.60 -14.37
N THR A 21 10.01 -22.44 -15.04
CA THR A 21 10.04 -22.36 -16.51
C THR A 21 11.21 -21.56 -17.06
N ASN A 22 11.97 -20.87 -16.19
CA ASN A 22 12.97 -19.84 -16.56
C ASN A 22 12.36 -18.69 -17.38
N SER A 23 11.07 -18.46 -17.29
CA SER A 23 10.41 -17.34 -17.95
C SER A 23 10.98 -16.00 -17.45
N ARG A 24 11.35 -15.15 -18.40
CA ARG A 24 11.83 -13.79 -18.06
C ARG A 24 10.68 -12.87 -17.68
N ALA A 25 9.52 -13.01 -18.32
CA ALA A 25 8.33 -12.26 -17.95
C ALA A 25 7.71 -12.82 -16.67
N VAL A 26 7.09 -11.95 -15.87
CA VAL A 26 6.34 -12.38 -14.67
C VAL A 26 5.16 -13.24 -15.11
N PRO A 27 5.05 -14.51 -14.66
CA PRO A 27 3.85 -15.29 -14.90
C PRO A 27 2.61 -14.66 -14.29
N ILE A 28 1.46 -14.83 -14.95
CA ILE A 28 0.16 -14.39 -14.42
C ILE A 28 -0.47 -15.55 -13.65
N TYR A 29 -0.40 -15.49 -12.33
CA TYR A 29 -0.99 -16.49 -11.44
C TYR A 29 -2.47 -16.18 -11.19
N GLN A 30 -3.32 -16.65 -12.10
CA GLN A 30 -4.77 -16.42 -12.06
C GLN A 30 -5.46 -17.48 -11.18
N THR A 31 -5.16 -17.44 -9.89
CA THR A 31 -5.68 -18.38 -8.89
C THR A 31 -6.20 -17.66 -7.66
N THR A 32 -7.16 -18.27 -6.96
CA THR A 32 -7.68 -17.76 -5.68
C THR A 32 -6.81 -18.21 -4.51
N SER A 33 -6.33 -19.45 -4.51
CA SER A 33 -5.63 -20.07 -3.38
C SER A 33 -4.46 -20.91 -3.87
N PHE A 34 -3.58 -21.23 -2.94
CA PHE A 34 -2.39 -22.05 -3.15
C PHE A 34 -2.46 -23.29 -2.27
N THR A 35 -1.89 -24.39 -2.73
CA THR A 35 -1.83 -25.64 -1.96
C THR A 35 -0.64 -25.63 -1.01
N PHE A 36 -0.76 -26.38 0.08
CA PHE A 36 0.31 -26.58 1.05
C PHE A 36 0.97 -27.94 0.88
N ASN A 37 2.26 -28.04 1.23
CA ASN A 37 2.98 -29.30 1.19
C ASN A 37 2.45 -30.29 2.25
N ASN A 38 2.12 -29.78 3.44
CA ASN A 38 1.56 -30.51 4.58
C ASN A 38 0.96 -29.51 5.59
N THR A 39 0.45 -30.03 6.71
CA THR A 39 -0.17 -29.22 7.78
C THR A 39 0.83 -28.30 8.47
N ASP A 40 2.08 -28.73 8.66
CA ASP A 40 3.11 -27.90 9.32
C ASP A 40 3.51 -26.71 8.44
N HIS A 41 3.67 -26.95 7.13
CA HIS A 41 3.88 -25.86 6.15
C HIS A 41 2.73 -24.84 6.19
N ALA A 42 1.48 -25.30 6.21
CA ALA A 42 0.34 -24.41 6.35
C ALA A 42 0.39 -23.59 7.65
N ALA A 43 0.65 -24.25 8.78
CA ALA A 43 0.76 -23.57 10.07
C ALA A 43 1.86 -22.51 10.09
N ASN A 44 3.03 -22.80 9.51
CA ASN A 44 4.14 -21.86 9.42
C ASN A 44 3.80 -20.63 8.59
N LEU A 45 3.13 -20.81 7.43
CA LEU A 45 2.71 -19.71 6.58
C LEU A 45 1.69 -18.79 7.29
N PHE A 46 0.68 -19.37 7.94
CA PHE A 46 -0.30 -18.58 8.70
C PHE A 46 0.29 -17.89 9.94
N ALA A 47 1.32 -18.46 10.54
CA ALA A 47 2.04 -17.85 11.65
C ALA A 47 3.11 -16.83 11.20
N LEU A 48 3.30 -16.61 9.89
CA LEU A 48 4.40 -15.80 9.31
C LEU A 48 5.79 -16.25 9.74
N ALA A 49 5.94 -17.52 10.14
CA ALA A 49 7.23 -18.15 10.44
C ALA A 49 7.97 -18.59 9.16
N GLU A 50 7.24 -18.71 8.07
CA GLU A 50 7.75 -18.99 6.72
C GLU A 50 7.00 -18.08 5.73
N MET A 51 7.70 -17.56 4.74
CA MET A 51 7.08 -16.75 3.68
C MET A 51 6.62 -17.64 2.53
N GLY A 52 5.43 -17.33 1.99
CA GLY A 52 4.88 -18.07 0.84
C GLY A 52 3.46 -17.65 0.52
N ASN A 53 2.90 -18.26 -0.52
CA ASN A 53 1.58 -17.89 -1.00
C ASN A 53 0.49 -18.73 -0.34
N ILE A 54 -0.55 -18.07 0.14
CA ILE A 54 -1.71 -18.69 0.80
C ILE A 54 -2.98 -18.46 -0.04
N TYR A 55 -3.29 -17.19 -0.25
CA TYR A 55 -4.55 -16.75 -0.84
C TYR A 55 -4.35 -15.40 -1.56
N THR A 56 -4.85 -15.27 -2.79
CA THR A 56 -4.57 -14.12 -3.67
C THR A 56 -4.97 -12.76 -3.07
N ARG A 57 -6.03 -12.68 -2.27
CA ARG A 57 -6.39 -11.42 -1.60
C ARG A 57 -5.29 -10.93 -0.64
N ILE A 58 -4.49 -11.83 -0.09
CA ILE A 58 -3.42 -11.52 0.85
C ILE A 58 -2.09 -11.36 0.10
N MET A 59 -1.79 -12.32 -0.80
CA MET A 59 -0.53 -12.37 -1.56
C MET A 59 -0.69 -13.18 -2.85
N ASN A 60 -0.03 -12.73 -3.91
CA ASN A 60 0.05 -13.41 -5.19
C ASN A 60 1.39 -13.06 -5.84
N PRO A 61 2.12 -14.02 -6.45
CA PRO A 61 3.43 -13.72 -7.03
C PRO A 61 3.39 -12.63 -8.11
N THR A 62 2.34 -12.56 -8.90
CA THR A 62 2.17 -11.51 -9.93
C THR A 62 2.04 -10.12 -9.31
N GLN A 63 1.19 -9.99 -8.29
CA GLN A 63 0.99 -8.74 -7.53
C GLN A 63 2.26 -8.38 -6.75
N GLY A 64 2.92 -9.36 -6.13
CA GLY A 64 4.11 -9.16 -5.33
C GLY A 64 5.27 -8.54 -6.11
N VAL A 65 5.45 -8.88 -7.38
CA VAL A 65 6.47 -8.24 -8.24
C VAL A 65 6.14 -6.75 -8.47
N PHE A 66 4.87 -6.42 -8.68
CA PHE A 66 4.44 -5.02 -8.83
C PHE A 66 4.70 -4.23 -7.54
N GLU A 67 4.30 -4.77 -6.39
CA GLU A 67 4.49 -4.16 -5.07
C GLU A 67 5.98 -3.95 -4.75
N ALA A 68 6.81 -4.96 -4.97
CA ALA A 68 8.25 -4.88 -4.74
C ALA A 68 8.92 -3.86 -5.66
N ARG A 69 8.47 -3.75 -6.91
CA ARG A 69 9.02 -2.77 -7.86
C ARG A 69 8.65 -1.35 -7.49
N VAL A 70 7.38 -1.08 -7.17
CA VAL A 70 6.94 0.24 -6.71
C VAL A 70 7.65 0.61 -5.41
N SER A 71 7.74 -0.31 -4.45
CA SER A 71 8.49 -0.09 -3.21
C SER A 71 9.94 0.31 -3.48
N ALA A 72 10.63 -0.38 -4.40
CA ALA A 72 12.01 -0.06 -4.73
C ALA A 72 12.16 1.33 -5.38
N LEU A 73 11.23 1.72 -6.24
CA LEU A 73 11.24 3.01 -6.94
C LEU A 73 10.92 4.19 -6.01
N GLU A 74 10.06 3.98 -5.03
CA GLU A 74 9.70 4.97 -4.00
C GLU A 74 10.70 5.01 -2.82
N GLY A 75 11.78 4.23 -2.88
CA GLY A 75 12.75 4.15 -1.78
C GLY A 75 12.21 3.42 -0.55
N GLY A 76 11.14 2.66 -0.71
CA GLY A 76 10.55 1.84 0.34
C GLY A 76 11.48 0.71 0.75
N THR A 77 11.40 0.33 2.02
CA THR A 77 12.13 -0.81 2.57
C THR A 77 11.20 -2.01 2.70
N GLU A 78 11.77 -3.21 2.63
CA GLU A 78 11.06 -4.40 3.06
C GLU A 78 10.82 -4.36 4.57
N THR A 79 9.69 -4.89 5.01
CA THR A 79 9.45 -5.14 6.43
C THR A 79 10.47 -6.16 6.98
N ALA A 80 10.54 -6.29 8.30
CA ALA A 80 11.43 -7.26 8.96
C ALA A 80 11.16 -8.72 8.52
N VAL A 81 9.98 -9.00 7.98
CA VAL A 81 9.59 -10.34 7.47
C VAL A 81 9.65 -10.43 5.94
N GLY A 82 10.27 -9.47 5.24
CA GLY A 82 10.49 -9.52 3.80
C GLY A 82 9.26 -9.13 2.95
N ILE A 83 8.26 -8.47 3.54
CA ILE A 83 7.12 -7.94 2.79
C ILE A 83 7.51 -6.59 2.17
N PRO A 84 7.24 -6.34 0.88
CA PRO A 84 7.48 -5.05 0.26
C PRO A 84 6.81 -3.89 0.99
N GLY A 85 7.43 -2.72 0.99
CA GLY A 85 6.87 -1.49 1.59
C GLY A 85 5.75 -0.84 0.80
N ALA A 86 5.23 -1.49 -0.23
CA ALA A 86 4.08 -1.05 -1.02
C ALA A 86 2.99 -2.12 -1.03
N LEU A 87 1.73 -1.69 -1.07
CA LEU A 87 0.56 -2.55 -1.18
C LEU A 87 -0.27 -2.13 -2.40
N ALA A 88 -0.51 -3.06 -3.32
CA ALA A 88 -1.35 -2.83 -4.48
C ALA A 88 -2.84 -3.01 -4.13
N LEU A 89 -3.65 -2.06 -4.56
CA LEU A 89 -5.10 -2.05 -4.35
C LEU A 89 -5.84 -1.88 -5.68
N ALA A 90 -7.12 -2.22 -5.68
CA ALA A 90 -7.92 -2.24 -6.89
C ALA A 90 -8.21 -0.85 -7.50
N SER A 91 -8.00 0.23 -6.73
CA SER A 91 -8.17 1.62 -7.19
C SER A 91 -7.43 2.61 -6.29
N GLY A 92 -7.16 3.81 -6.81
CA GLY A 92 -6.61 4.90 -6.01
C GLY A 92 -7.52 5.27 -4.83
N GLN A 93 -8.84 5.29 -5.02
CA GLN A 93 -9.79 5.54 -3.92
C GLN A 93 -9.72 4.49 -2.81
N ALA A 94 -9.48 3.21 -3.16
CA ALA A 94 -9.24 2.17 -2.17
C ALA A 94 -7.90 2.38 -1.44
N ALA A 95 -6.87 2.84 -2.16
CA ALA A 95 -5.56 3.13 -1.59
C ALA A 95 -5.62 4.32 -0.61
N GLU A 96 -6.26 5.43 -0.99
CA GLU A 96 -6.48 6.57 -0.11
C GLU A 96 -7.26 6.18 1.15
N THR A 97 -8.39 5.49 0.96
CA THR A 97 -9.24 5.07 2.07
C THR A 97 -8.49 4.17 3.05
N LEU A 98 -7.79 3.15 2.55
CA LEU A 98 -7.06 2.21 3.39
C LEU A 98 -5.87 2.88 4.09
N GLY A 99 -5.11 3.72 3.37
CA GLY A 99 -3.99 4.47 3.95
C GLY A 99 -4.44 5.36 5.10
N ILE A 100 -5.51 6.12 4.90
CA ILE A 100 -6.07 7.01 5.93
C ILE A 100 -6.57 6.21 7.14
N LEU A 101 -7.39 5.17 6.92
CA LEU A 101 -7.94 4.35 8.00
C LEU A 101 -6.89 3.49 8.73
N THR A 102 -5.68 3.37 8.19
CA THR A 102 -4.55 2.74 8.88
C THR A 102 -3.94 3.68 9.92
N ILE A 103 -4.04 4.99 9.70
CA ILE A 103 -3.45 6.04 10.54
C ILE A 103 -4.48 6.64 11.50
N LEU A 104 -5.73 6.83 11.04
CA LEU A 104 -6.79 7.54 11.74
C LEU A 104 -7.88 6.62 12.25
N GLU A 105 -8.40 6.97 13.41
CA GLU A 105 -9.58 6.33 14.00
C GLU A 105 -10.67 7.38 14.34
N SER A 106 -11.83 6.91 14.81
CA SER A 106 -12.92 7.80 15.20
C SER A 106 -12.48 8.76 16.30
N GLY A 107 -12.71 10.05 16.11
CA GLY A 107 -12.27 11.13 16.99
C GLY A 107 -10.98 11.83 16.55
N ASP A 108 -10.29 11.29 15.56
CA ASP A 108 -9.10 11.91 14.97
C ASP A 108 -9.46 12.99 13.94
N HIS A 109 -8.50 13.85 13.69
CA HIS A 109 -8.58 14.95 12.73
C HIS A 109 -7.45 14.89 11.71
N MET A 110 -7.77 15.29 10.48
CA MET A 110 -6.78 15.50 9.41
C MET A 110 -6.95 16.86 8.75
N VAL A 111 -5.86 17.36 8.16
CA VAL A 111 -5.85 18.57 7.36
C VAL A 111 -5.54 18.22 5.91
N SER A 112 -6.25 18.79 4.98
CA SER A 112 -6.06 18.57 3.54
C SER A 112 -6.19 19.87 2.76
N GLY A 113 -5.47 19.98 1.63
CA GLY A 113 -5.76 21.04 0.66
C GLY A 113 -7.15 20.84 0.04
N ALA A 114 -7.80 21.93 -0.38
CA ALA A 114 -9.12 21.89 -1.00
C ALA A 114 -9.08 21.49 -2.49
N SER A 115 -7.96 21.69 -3.18
CA SER A 115 -7.79 21.37 -4.60
C SER A 115 -7.56 19.89 -4.82
N LEU A 116 -8.62 19.08 -4.76
CA LEU A 116 -8.57 17.64 -4.83
C LEU A 116 -9.33 17.10 -6.05
N TYR A 117 -8.99 15.88 -6.45
CA TYR A 117 -9.88 15.09 -7.30
C TYR A 117 -11.25 14.92 -6.63
N GLY A 118 -12.33 15.06 -7.42
CA GLY A 118 -13.69 15.06 -6.86
C GLY A 118 -14.06 13.84 -6.02
N GLY A 119 -13.52 12.65 -6.35
CA GLY A 119 -13.69 11.43 -5.55
C GLY A 119 -13.03 11.55 -4.18
N THR A 120 -11.81 12.08 -4.12
CA THR A 120 -11.06 12.31 -2.89
C THR A 120 -11.73 13.37 -2.02
N TYR A 121 -12.21 14.47 -2.63
CA TYR A 121 -13.00 15.46 -1.91
C TYR A 121 -14.26 14.84 -1.29
N ASN A 122 -15.00 14.03 -2.05
CA ASN A 122 -16.19 13.36 -1.54
C ASN A 122 -15.86 12.36 -0.41
N LEU A 123 -14.74 11.63 -0.52
CA LEU A 123 -14.26 10.76 0.55
C LEU A 123 -14.01 11.56 1.84
N PHE A 124 -13.29 12.68 1.75
CA PHE A 124 -12.89 13.49 2.90
C PHE A 124 -14.06 14.28 3.49
N HIS A 125 -14.89 14.87 2.64
CA HIS A 125 -15.96 15.77 3.08
C HIS A 125 -17.21 15.02 3.57
N TYR A 126 -17.55 13.89 2.94
CA TYR A 126 -18.82 13.20 3.21
C TYR A 126 -18.66 11.81 3.84
N THR A 127 -17.60 11.08 3.52
CA THR A 127 -17.47 9.68 3.95
C THR A 127 -16.71 9.57 5.26
N LEU A 128 -15.54 10.17 5.40
CA LEU A 128 -14.74 10.12 6.63
C LEU A 128 -15.50 10.66 7.86
N PRO A 129 -16.28 11.76 7.76
CA PRO A 129 -17.08 12.23 8.89
C PRO A 129 -18.11 11.23 9.41
N LYS A 130 -18.66 10.34 8.54
CA LYS A 130 -19.54 9.26 8.97
C LYS A 130 -18.84 8.18 9.79
N LEU A 131 -17.51 8.11 9.67
CA LEU A 131 -16.65 7.23 10.46
C LEU A 131 -16.09 7.92 11.71
N GLY A 132 -16.50 9.17 11.97
CA GLY A 132 -16.05 9.97 13.11
C GLY A 132 -14.69 10.63 12.91
N ILE A 133 -14.17 10.70 11.68
CA ILE A 133 -12.92 11.39 11.36
C ILE A 133 -13.23 12.79 10.85
N GLU A 134 -12.68 13.81 11.49
CA GLU A 134 -12.88 15.20 11.08
C GLU A 134 -11.83 15.64 10.06
N VAL A 135 -12.24 16.43 9.07
CA VAL A 135 -11.34 16.96 8.04
C VAL A 135 -11.48 18.48 7.95
N THR A 136 -10.36 19.20 8.06
CA THR A 136 -10.28 20.63 7.74
C THR A 136 -9.61 20.82 6.40
N PHE A 137 -10.24 21.60 5.52
CA PHE A 137 -9.68 21.97 4.22
C PHE A 137 -8.96 23.30 4.28
N VAL A 138 -7.78 23.36 3.67
CA VAL A 138 -6.99 24.57 3.43
C VAL A 138 -7.24 25.03 2.00
N GLU A 139 -7.74 26.24 1.84
CA GLU A 139 -8.14 26.77 0.53
C GLU A 139 -6.93 27.12 -0.34
N ASP A 140 -5.90 27.72 0.26
CA ASP A 140 -4.64 28.04 -0.41
C ASP A 140 -3.55 27.11 0.11
N PRO A 141 -3.15 26.06 -0.67
CA PRO A 141 -2.13 25.10 -0.23
C PRO A 141 -0.72 25.70 -0.11
N ASP A 142 -0.48 26.89 -0.66
CA ASP A 142 0.81 27.61 -0.56
C ASP A 142 0.88 28.53 0.67
N ASP A 143 -0.24 28.72 1.36
CA ASP A 143 -0.35 29.53 2.58
C ASP A 143 -0.09 28.69 3.84
N LEU A 144 1.12 28.76 4.38
CA LEU A 144 1.51 28.04 5.60
C LEU A 144 0.70 28.45 6.84
N GLU A 145 0.21 29.69 6.91
CA GLU A 145 -0.58 30.15 8.05
C GLU A 145 -1.91 29.43 8.12
N GLN A 146 -2.55 29.15 6.97
CA GLN A 146 -3.77 28.35 6.90
C GLN A 146 -3.54 26.91 7.39
N TRP A 147 -2.42 26.28 6.99
CA TRP A 147 -2.07 24.94 7.48
C TRP A 147 -1.88 24.93 9.00
N GLN A 148 -1.12 25.89 9.53
CA GLN A 148 -0.88 25.99 10.97
C GLN A 148 -2.17 26.25 11.77
N ALA A 149 -3.04 27.10 11.26
CA ALA A 149 -4.32 27.40 11.89
C ALA A 149 -5.30 26.21 11.86
N ALA A 150 -5.16 25.31 10.89
CA ALA A 150 -6.00 24.11 10.77
C ALA A 150 -5.60 22.98 11.71
N VAL A 151 -4.35 22.97 12.23
CA VAL A 151 -3.87 21.91 13.14
C VAL A 151 -4.54 22.03 14.52
N ARG A 152 -4.95 20.90 15.07
CA ARG A 152 -5.61 20.75 16.38
C ARG A 152 -4.90 19.69 17.22
N ASP A 153 -5.23 19.59 18.50
CA ASP A 153 -4.62 18.61 19.42
C ASP A 153 -4.85 17.15 18.96
N ASN A 154 -5.97 16.89 18.27
CA ASN A 154 -6.32 15.58 17.72
C ASN A 154 -5.95 15.40 16.23
N THR A 155 -5.16 16.30 15.65
CA THR A 155 -4.68 16.15 14.26
C THR A 155 -3.61 15.06 14.21
N LYS A 156 -3.83 14.06 13.33
CA LYS A 156 -2.93 12.92 13.11
C LYS A 156 -2.35 12.87 11.70
N LEU A 157 -2.99 13.51 10.72
CA LEU A 157 -2.60 13.50 9.32
C LEU A 157 -2.81 14.87 8.66
#